data_5472f304b04f30ee6b53c73ee6b27290
#
_entry.id   5472f304b04f30ee6b53c73ee6b27290
#
_cell.length_a   1.000
_cell.length_b   1.000
_cell.length_c   1.000
_cell.angle_alpha   90.00
_cell.angle_beta   90.00
_cell.angle_gamma   90.00
#
_symmetry.space_group_name_H-M   'P 1'
#
loop_
_entity.id
_entity.type
_entity.pdbx_description
1 polymer ?
#
loop_
_entity_poly.entity_id
_entity_poly.type
_entity_poly.pdbx_seq_one_letter_code
_entity_poly.pdbx_strand_id
1 'polypeptide(L)'
;MHPELLLLIGISLSLGFTPGPNNAVASYSGFNFGIKKTIPLIMGTWLGYTAFVILTIFVLISTFLKYPVIQEIIRILGTFFLFYLAYKISFSSSSKEDKKNNPVTFIDTFTFQFLNPKGVMAGITLVSKFVLEDDYLNSSLTVIAVCSLTALSSITSWAFFGKFLRKFATNNNFIKRFNYAMSLLLVVCIIGFYI
;
A
#
# COMPACT_ATOMS: atom_id res chain seq x y z
N MET A 1 10.91 2.73 26.62
CA MET A 1 10.12 1.81 25.80
C MET A 1 8.72 2.39 25.70
N HIS A 2 8.12 2.44 24.49
CA HIS A 2 6.80 3.06 24.29
C HIS A 2 5.76 2.34 25.15
N PRO A 3 4.92 3.02 25.96
CA PRO A 3 3.99 2.39 26.91
C PRO A 3 2.96 1.49 26.21
N GLU A 4 2.54 1.83 25.01
CA GLU A 4 1.54 1.09 24.23
C GLU A 4 2.17 0.36 23.01
N LEU A 5 3.43 -0.09 23.10
CA LEU A 5 4.15 -0.69 21.98
C LEU A 5 3.42 -1.89 21.36
N LEU A 6 2.89 -2.80 22.19
CA LEU A 6 2.18 -3.99 21.71
C LEU A 6 0.89 -3.60 20.95
N LEU A 7 0.18 -2.59 21.44
CA LEU A 7 -1.02 -2.08 20.78
C LEU A 7 -0.68 -1.43 19.43
N LEU A 8 0.38 -0.61 19.40
CA LEU A 8 0.90 -0.01 18.16
C LEU A 8 1.25 -1.09 17.12
N ILE A 9 1.99 -2.12 17.53
CA ILE A 9 2.36 -3.24 16.64
C ILE A 9 1.08 -3.95 16.14
N GLY A 10 0.15 -4.30 17.04
CA GLY A 10 -1.07 -5.01 16.70
C GLY A 10 -1.94 -4.26 15.69
N ILE A 11 -2.16 -2.95 15.91
CA ILE A 11 -2.94 -2.11 14.99
C ILE A 11 -2.19 -1.95 13.66
N SER A 12 -0.88 -1.68 13.69
CA SER A 12 -0.09 -1.54 12.46
C SER A 12 -0.11 -2.80 11.60
N LEU A 13 0.05 -3.98 12.21
CA LEU A 13 -0.05 -5.26 11.51
C LEU A 13 -1.46 -5.46 10.93
N SER A 14 -2.51 -5.21 11.70
CA SER A 14 -3.88 -5.34 11.23
C SER A 14 -4.15 -4.45 10.02
N LEU A 15 -3.78 -3.17 10.08
CA LEU A 15 -3.95 -2.23 8.97
C LEU A 15 -3.07 -2.59 7.75
N GLY A 16 -1.82 -2.99 7.99
CA GLY A 16 -0.87 -3.31 6.93
C GLY A 16 -1.23 -4.58 6.17
N PHE A 17 -1.60 -5.66 6.87
CA PHE A 17 -1.90 -6.96 6.25
C PHE A 17 -3.32 -7.09 5.72
N THR A 18 -4.26 -6.24 6.14
CA THR A 18 -5.61 -6.21 5.58
C THR A 18 -5.54 -5.95 4.07
N PRO A 19 -6.33 -6.68 3.25
CA PRO A 19 -6.40 -6.44 1.81
C PRO A 19 -6.59 -4.96 1.48
N GLY A 20 -5.80 -4.46 0.54
CA GLY A 20 -5.79 -3.06 0.16
C GLY A 20 -5.07 -2.83 -1.16
N PRO A 21 -5.04 -1.57 -1.65
CA PRO A 21 -4.49 -1.26 -2.97
C PRO A 21 -3.04 -1.71 -3.16
N ASN A 22 -2.16 -1.37 -2.23
CA ASN A 22 -0.75 -1.77 -2.28
C ASN A 22 -0.61 -3.30 -2.35
N ASN A 23 -1.37 -4.02 -1.52
CA ASN A 23 -1.32 -5.46 -1.39
C ASN A 23 -1.82 -6.16 -2.67
N ALA A 24 -2.88 -5.64 -3.28
CA ALA A 24 -3.40 -6.14 -4.56
C ALA A 24 -2.37 -5.96 -5.69
N VAL A 25 -1.75 -4.77 -5.79
CA VAL A 25 -0.74 -4.48 -6.81
C VAL A 25 0.54 -5.31 -6.59
N ALA A 26 0.95 -5.52 -5.33
CA ALA A 26 2.10 -6.38 -5.01
C ALA A 26 1.84 -7.84 -5.39
N SER A 27 0.65 -8.38 -5.06
CA SER A 27 0.25 -9.72 -5.45
C SER A 27 0.19 -9.88 -6.97
N TYR A 28 -0.42 -8.92 -7.66
CA TYR A 28 -0.45 -8.89 -9.12
C TYR A 28 0.97 -8.89 -9.70
N SER A 29 1.86 -8.05 -9.20
CA SER A 29 3.23 -7.94 -9.69
C SER A 29 4.02 -9.22 -9.41
N GLY A 30 3.95 -9.75 -8.19
CA GLY A 30 4.59 -11.01 -7.82
C GLY A 30 4.13 -12.20 -8.66
N PHE A 31 2.82 -12.26 -8.95
CA PHE A 31 2.19 -13.28 -9.79
C PHE A 31 2.65 -13.20 -11.25
N ASN A 32 2.59 -12.03 -11.87
CA ASN A 32 2.84 -11.87 -13.31
C ASN A 32 4.32 -11.73 -13.66
N PHE A 33 5.13 -11.09 -12.81
CA PHE A 33 6.52 -10.73 -13.13
C PHE A 33 7.56 -11.42 -12.23
N GLY A 34 7.12 -12.03 -11.11
CA GLY A 34 8.00 -12.63 -10.12
C GLY A 34 8.72 -11.61 -9.24
N ILE A 35 9.36 -12.08 -8.16
CA ILE A 35 9.89 -11.20 -7.10
C ILE A 35 10.96 -10.23 -7.61
N LYS A 36 11.93 -10.69 -8.43
CA LYS A 36 13.01 -9.80 -8.90
C LYS A 36 12.48 -8.53 -9.57
N LYS A 37 11.45 -8.67 -10.43
CA LYS A 37 10.84 -7.53 -11.12
C LYS A 37 9.88 -6.74 -10.24
N THR A 38 9.49 -7.29 -9.09
CA THR A 38 8.61 -6.65 -8.10
C THR A 38 9.40 -5.85 -7.05
N ILE A 39 10.72 -6.03 -6.93
CA ILE A 39 11.56 -5.30 -5.97
C ILE A 39 11.37 -3.77 -6.06
N PRO A 40 11.40 -3.12 -7.25
CA PRO A 40 11.18 -1.68 -7.33
C PRO A 40 9.85 -1.22 -6.73
N LEU A 41 8.78 -1.98 -6.95
CA LEU A 41 7.46 -1.75 -6.34
C LEU A 41 7.53 -1.87 -4.79
N ILE A 42 8.16 -2.94 -4.28
CA ILE A 42 8.30 -3.16 -2.83
C ILE A 42 9.05 -1.98 -2.20
N MET A 43 10.18 -1.59 -2.79
CA MET A 43 11.01 -0.49 -2.30
C MET A 43 10.27 0.86 -2.38
N GLY A 44 9.55 1.12 -3.48
CA GLY A 44 8.76 2.33 -3.64
C GLY A 44 7.64 2.43 -2.61
N THR A 45 6.90 1.34 -2.39
CA THR A 45 5.85 1.30 -1.38
C THR A 45 6.41 1.48 0.03
N TRP A 46 7.46 0.75 0.37
CA TRP A 46 8.08 0.81 1.69
C TRP A 46 8.64 2.20 2.01
N LEU A 47 9.51 2.72 1.14
CA LEU A 47 10.16 4.01 1.35
C LEU A 47 9.17 5.16 1.24
N GLY A 48 8.20 5.07 0.31
CA GLY A 48 7.15 6.07 0.16
C GLY A 48 6.25 6.16 1.39
N TYR A 49 5.82 5.02 1.95
CA TYR A 49 5.02 5.02 3.17
C TYR A 49 5.82 5.49 4.39
N THR A 50 7.09 5.08 4.51
CA THR A 50 7.96 5.56 5.58
C THR A 50 8.16 7.07 5.49
N ALA A 51 8.42 7.60 4.30
CA ALA A 51 8.53 9.04 4.07
C ALA A 51 7.23 9.78 4.40
N PHE A 52 6.08 9.21 4.02
CA PHE A 52 4.77 9.76 4.36
C PHE A 52 4.56 9.84 5.88
N VAL A 53 4.88 8.77 6.64
CA VAL A 53 4.76 8.76 8.11
C VAL A 53 5.68 9.81 8.74
N ILE A 54 6.93 9.92 8.29
CA ILE A 54 7.89 10.94 8.76
C ILE A 54 7.32 12.35 8.51
N LEU A 55 6.86 12.62 7.29
CA LEU A 55 6.28 13.92 6.96
C LEU A 55 5.01 14.20 7.78
N THR A 56 4.19 13.19 8.04
CA THR A 56 2.99 13.33 8.87
C THR A 56 3.37 13.74 10.29
N ILE A 57 4.35 13.10 10.90
CA ILE A 57 4.80 13.43 12.27
C ILE A 57 5.33 14.87 12.34
N PHE A 58 6.25 15.24 11.48
CA PHE A 58 6.99 16.49 11.63
C PHE A 58 6.37 17.71 10.94
N VAL A 59 5.44 17.49 9.98
CA VAL A 59 4.93 18.59 9.13
C VAL A 59 3.42 18.54 8.94
N LEU A 60 2.86 17.39 8.61
CA LEU A 60 1.51 17.33 8.06
C LEU A 60 0.39 17.12 9.09
N ILE A 61 0.71 16.61 10.29
CA ILE A 61 -0.35 16.21 11.25
C ILE A 61 -1.29 17.37 11.60
N SER A 62 -0.73 18.54 11.93
CA SER A 62 -1.52 19.74 12.24
C SER A 62 -2.35 20.21 11.05
N THR A 63 -1.79 20.09 9.84
CA THR A 63 -2.45 20.45 8.59
C THR A 63 -3.62 19.52 8.29
N PHE A 64 -3.45 18.22 8.44
CA PHE A 64 -4.51 17.22 8.23
C PHE A 64 -5.64 17.35 9.23
N LEU A 65 -5.31 17.65 10.50
CA LEU A 65 -6.33 17.87 11.53
C LEU A 65 -7.08 19.19 11.35
N LYS A 66 -6.38 20.24 10.91
CA LYS A 66 -6.98 21.58 10.71
C LYS A 66 -7.80 21.68 9.42
N TYR A 67 -7.41 20.96 8.37
CA TYR A 67 -8.02 21.05 7.05
C TYR A 67 -8.46 19.66 6.52
N PRO A 68 -9.59 19.11 7.01
CA PRO A 68 -10.08 17.80 6.57
C PRO A 68 -10.33 17.70 5.05
N VAL A 69 -10.57 18.84 4.39
CA VAL A 69 -10.72 18.91 2.93
C VAL A 69 -9.51 18.33 2.17
N ILE A 70 -8.31 18.39 2.75
CA ILE A 70 -7.10 17.79 2.13
C ILE A 70 -7.23 16.28 2.06
N GLN A 71 -7.78 15.66 3.11
CA GLN A 71 -8.02 14.21 3.12
C GLN A 71 -9.04 13.81 2.05
N GLU A 72 -10.07 14.67 1.83
CA GLU A 72 -11.07 14.47 0.77
C GLU A 72 -10.45 14.55 -0.62
N ILE A 73 -9.61 15.55 -0.87
CA ILE A 73 -8.87 15.69 -2.14
C ILE A 73 -8.00 14.45 -2.39
N ILE A 74 -7.26 13.98 -1.38
CA ILE A 74 -6.44 12.76 -1.47
C ILE A 74 -7.31 11.56 -1.81
N ARG A 75 -8.49 11.42 -1.17
CA ARG A 75 -9.44 10.35 -1.44
C ARG A 75 -9.90 10.34 -2.89
N ILE A 76 -10.24 11.50 -3.43
CA ILE A 76 -10.68 11.66 -4.83
C ILE A 76 -9.54 11.32 -5.80
N LEU A 77 -8.36 11.92 -5.61
CA LEU A 77 -7.20 11.67 -6.47
C LEU A 77 -6.75 10.20 -6.40
N GLY A 78 -6.74 9.62 -5.20
CA GLY A 78 -6.45 8.21 -4.99
C GLY A 78 -7.44 7.28 -5.69
N THR A 79 -8.73 7.64 -5.68
CA THR A 79 -9.77 6.91 -6.39
C THR A 79 -9.51 6.86 -7.89
N PHE A 80 -9.19 7.97 -8.54
CA PHE A 80 -8.83 8.01 -9.96
C PHE A 80 -7.59 7.17 -10.26
N PHE A 81 -6.58 7.24 -9.41
CA PHE A 81 -5.37 6.44 -9.57
C PHE A 81 -5.66 4.93 -9.44
N LEU A 82 -6.52 4.52 -8.50
CA LEU A 82 -6.91 3.12 -8.34
C LEU A 82 -7.74 2.61 -9.53
N PHE A 83 -8.63 3.42 -10.10
CA PHE A 83 -9.32 3.06 -11.35
C PHE A 83 -8.34 2.87 -12.50
N TYR A 84 -7.35 3.74 -12.63
CA TYR A 84 -6.28 3.56 -13.62
C TYR A 84 -5.52 2.24 -13.42
N LEU A 85 -5.13 1.91 -12.18
CA LEU A 85 -4.45 0.65 -11.88
C LEU A 85 -5.35 -0.57 -12.12
N ALA A 86 -6.62 -0.50 -11.71
CA ALA A 86 -7.59 -1.57 -11.93
C ALA A 86 -7.77 -1.86 -13.43
N TYR A 87 -7.89 -0.81 -14.24
CA TYR A 87 -7.92 -0.92 -15.69
C TYR A 87 -6.65 -1.57 -16.24
N LYS A 88 -5.47 -1.05 -15.88
CA LYS A 88 -4.17 -1.57 -16.32
C LYS A 88 -3.99 -3.06 -15.99
N ILE A 89 -4.43 -3.48 -14.80
CA ILE A 89 -4.35 -4.88 -14.33
C ILE A 89 -5.35 -5.77 -15.09
N SER A 90 -6.59 -5.32 -15.27
CA SER A 90 -7.63 -6.10 -15.96
C SER A 90 -7.27 -6.43 -17.40
N PHE A 91 -6.70 -5.47 -18.11
CA PHE A 91 -6.34 -5.62 -19.53
C PHE A 91 -4.90 -6.07 -19.74
N SER A 92 -4.21 -6.46 -18.68
CA SER A 92 -2.89 -7.07 -18.79
C SER A 92 -3.03 -8.44 -19.46
N SER A 93 -2.58 -8.54 -20.73
CA SER A 93 -2.70 -9.79 -21.48
C SER A 93 -1.74 -10.84 -20.95
N SER A 94 -2.20 -12.09 -20.93
CA SER A 94 -1.42 -13.26 -20.52
C SER A 94 -0.56 -13.85 -21.65
N SER A 95 -0.55 -13.23 -22.82
CA SER A 95 0.22 -13.74 -23.97
C SER A 95 1.71 -13.46 -23.77
N LYS A 96 2.53 -14.50 -23.97
CA LYS A 96 3.99 -14.42 -23.91
C LYS A 96 4.60 -13.42 -24.92
N GLU A 97 3.81 -12.97 -25.89
CA GLU A 97 4.23 -12.08 -26.97
C GLU A 97 4.08 -10.59 -26.67
N ASP A 98 3.23 -10.19 -25.70
CA ASP A 98 3.11 -8.78 -25.35
C ASP A 98 4.21 -8.33 -24.39
N LYS A 99 5.37 -7.99 -24.96
CA LYS A 99 6.49 -7.33 -24.27
C LYS A 99 6.12 -5.92 -23.69
N LYS A 100 4.87 -5.48 -23.82
CA LYS A 100 4.41 -4.13 -23.43
C LYS A 100 3.97 -4.01 -21.95
N ASN A 101 3.80 -5.10 -21.23
CA ASN A 101 3.41 -5.02 -19.82
C ASN A 101 4.65 -4.84 -18.93
N ASN A 102 5.00 -3.63 -18.65
CA ASN A 102 6.03 -3.31 -17.67
C ASN A 102 5.47 -3.44 -16.24
N PRO A 103 6.26 -3.96 -15.29
CA PRO A 103 5.90 -3.92 -13.89
C PRO A 103 5.70 -2.48 -13.42
N VAL A 104 4.93 -2.31 -12.35
CA VAL A 104 4.76 -1.01 -11.70
C VAL A 104 6.12 -0.55 -11.17
N THR A 105 6.47 0.71 -11.43
CA THR A 105 7.80 1.24 -11.11
C THR A 105 7.92 1.65 -9.64
N PHE A 106 9.15 1.93 -9.21
CA PHE A 106 9.43 2.51 -7.90
C PHE A 106 8.71 3.86 -7.72
N ILE A 107 8.79 4.74 -8.71
CA ILE A 107 8.20 6.09 -8.64
C ILE A 107 6.68 6.01 -8.54
N ASP A 108 6.04 5.14 -9.33
CA ASP A 108 4.59 4.95 -9.28
C ASP A 108 4.12 4.58 -7.87
N THR A 109 4.80 3.65 -7.23
CA THR A 109 4.42 3.16 -5.90
C THR A 109 4.86 4.07 -4.77
N PHE A 110 5.97 4.78 -4.91
CA PHE A 110 6.42 5.79 -3.97
C PHE A 110 5.43 6.96 -3.91
N THR A 111 5.11 7.54 -5.05
CA THR A 111 4.18 8.69 -5.13
C THR A 111 2.77 8.30 -4.74
N PHE A 112 2.35 7.08 -5.07
CA PHE A 112 1.02 6.59 -4.69
C PHE A 112 0.81 6.56 -3.18
N GLN A 113 1.85 6.43 -2.34
CA GLN A 113 1.65 6.43 -0.89
C GLN A 113 1.02 7.72 -0.36
N PHE A 114 1.29 8.84 -1.02
CA PHE A 114 0.71 10.15 -0.69
C PHE A 114 -0.74 10.31 -1.20
N LEU A 115 -1.16 9.47 -2.14
CA LEU A 115 -2.50 9.45 -2.73
C LEU A 115 -3.32 8.23 -2.28
N ASN A 116 -2.74 7.33 -1.50
CA ASN A 116 -3.42 6.13 -1.03
C ASN A 116 -4.25 6.44 0.22
N PRO A 117 -5.59 6.61 0.12
CA PRO A 117 -6.41 7.02 1.25
C PRO A 117 -6.29 6.08 2.44
N LYS A 118 -6.20 4.77 2.20
CA LYS A 118 -6.00 3.77 3.27
C LYS A 118 -4.69 4.01 4.02
N GLY A 119 -3.58 4.24 3.29
CA GLY A 119 -2.28 4.51 3.89
C GLY A 119 -2.26 5.84 4.64
N VAL A 120 -2.85 6.87 4.05
CA VAL A 120 -2.95 8.22 4.65
C VAL A 120 -3.74 8.18 5.95
N MET A 121 -4.94 7.58 5.95
CA MET A 121 -5.76 7.46 7.15
C MET A 121 -5.09 6.61 8.23
N ALA A 122 -4.47 5.50 7.84
CA ALA A 122 -3.71 4.67 8.77
C ALA A 122 -2.54 5.44 9.40
N GLY A 123 -1.76 6.18 8.60
CA GLY A 123 -0.65 6.98 9.09
C GLY A 123 -1.10 8.09 10.04
N ILE A 124 -2.13 8.86 9.67
CA ILE A 124 -2.71 9.90 10.54
C ILE A 124 -3.18 9.28 11.88
N THR A 125 -3.92 8.17 11.84
CA THR A 125 -4.43 7.51 13.03
C THR A 125 -3.29 7.04 13.95
N LEU A 126 -2.27 6.38 13.39
CA LEU A 126 -1.14 5.87 14.18
C LEU A 126 -0.30 7.01 14.77
N VAL A 127 -0.05 8.06 13.99
CA VAL A 127 0.70 9.24 14.47
C VAL A 127 -0.08 9.96 15.55
N SER A 128 -1.36 10.28 15.33
CA SER A 128 -2.18 11.00 16.33
C SER A 128 -2.36 10.25 17.64
N LYS A 129 -2.35 8.92 17.59
CA LYS A 129 -2.58 8.09 18.78
C LYS A 129 -1.30 7.77 19.55
N PHE A 130 -0.19 7.55 18.86
CA PHE A 130 1.00 6.96 19.46
C PHE A 130 2.22 7.88 19.51
N VAL A 131 2.19 9.07 18.91
CA VAL A 131 3.20 10.08 19.15
C VAL A 131 2.81 10.87 20.39
N LEU A 132 3.65 10.79 21.43
CA LEU A 132 3.40 11.38 22.75
C LEU A 132 4.09 12.73 22.86
N GLU A 133 3.38 13.74 23.37
CA GLU A 133 3.93 15.11 23.55
C GLU A 133 5.08 15.11 24.55
N ASP A 134 4.95 14.35 25.66
CA ASP A 134 5.95 14.27 26.72
C ASP A 134 7.21 13.49 26.34
N ASP A 135 7.14 12.61 25.31
CA ASP A 135 8.28 11.82 24.80
C ASP A 135 8.28 11.83 23.26
N TYR A 136 8.19 13.03 22.69
CA TYR A 136 7.94 13.23 21.27
C TYR A 136 8.96 12.52 20.36
N LEU A 137 10.26 12.65 20.65
CA LEU A 137 11.28 12.07 19.77
C LEU A 137 11.29 10.54 19.82
N ASN A 138 11.29 9.92 21.01
CA ASN A 138 11.38 8.47 21.13
C ASN A 138 10.10 7.80 20.65
N SER A 139 8.91 8.38 20.97
CA SER A 139 7.64 7.87 20.46
C SER A 139 7.54 8.00 18.94
N SER A 140 7.99 9.11 18.36
CA SER A 140 8.06 9.31 16.90
C SER A 140 8.95 8.27 16.23
N LEU A 141 10.16 8.05 16.74
CA LEU A 141 11.07 7.03 16.20
C LEU A 141 10.49 5.62 16.30
N THR A 142 9.77 5.33 17.39
CA THR A 142 9.10 4.04 17.59
C THR A 142 7.98 3.85 16.57
N VAL A 143 7.13 4.86 16.35
CA VAL A 143 6.05 4.82 15.35
C VAL A 143 6.62 4.65 13.94
N ILE A 144 7.66 5.42 13.59
CA ILE A 144 8.34 5.29 12.29
C ILE A 144 8.88 3.87 12.10
N ALA A 145 9.59 3.33 13.08
CA ALA A 145 10.17 1.99 12.99
C ALA A 145 9.10 0.90 12.83
N VAL A 146 8.05 0.92 13.65
CA VAL A 146 6.96 -0.06 13.58
C VAL A 146 6.20 0.04 12.25
N CYS A 147 5.83 1.24 11.82
CA CYS A 147 5.15 1.47 10.55
C CYS A 147 6.00 1.02 9.35
N SER A 148 7.29 1.37 9.35
CA SER A 148 8.24 1.00 8.30
C SER A 148 8.41 -0.52 8.19
N LEU A 149 8.66 -1.21 9.31
CA LEU A 149 8.82 -2.66 9.33
C LEU A 149 7.52 -3.39 8.94
N THR A 150 6.39 -2.90 9.39
CA THR A 150 5.08 -3.46 9.00
C THR A 150 4.82 -3.28 7.51
N ALA A 151 5.09 -2.10 6.96
CA ALA A 151 4.92 -1.86 5.53
C ALA A 151 5.80 -2.78 4.68
N LEU A 152 7.09 -2.91 5.04
CA LEU A 152 8.02 -3.80 4.33
C LEU A 152 7.58 -5.26 4.41
N SER A 153 7.24 -5.74 5.61
CA SER A 153 6.83 -7.14 5.82
C SER A 153 5.54 -7.46 5.09
N SER A 154 4.54 -6.58 5.18
CA SER A 154 3.26 -6.76 4.49
C SER A 154 3.41 -6.80 2.98
N ILE A 155 4.01 -5.75 2.38
CA ILE A 155 4.12 -5.65 0.92
C ILE A 155 4.94 -6.82 0.34
N THR A 156 5.98 -7.23 1.04
CA THR A 156 6.81 -8.38 0.65
C THR A 156 6.01 -9.67 0.72
N SER A 157 5.27 -9.90 1.80
CA SER A 157 4.42 -11.09 1.98
C SER A 157 3.36 -11.20 0.87
N TRP A 158 2.69 -10.10 0.51
CA TRP A 158 1.70 -10.07 -0.55
C TRP A 158 2.32 -10.32 -1.94
N ALA A 159 3.54 -9.81 -2.19
CA ALA A 159 4.27 -10.12 -3.41
C ALA A 159 4.64 -11.62 -3.50
N PHE A 160 5.10 -12.22 -2.41
CA PHE A 160 5.36 -13.66 -2.34
C PHE A 160 4.09 -14.49 -2.47
N PHE A 161 2.98 -14.07 -1.87
CA PHE A 161 1.67 -14.70 -2.04
C PHE A 161 1.27 -14.75 -3.53
N GLY A 162 1.40 -13.63 -4.25
CA GLY A 162 1.17 -13.61 -5.69
C GLY A 162 2.07 -14.58 -6.44
N LYS A 163 3.38 -14.56 -6.17
CA LYS A 163 4.33 -15.52 -6.77
C LYS A 163 3.97 -16.97 -6.45
N PHE A 164 3.54 -17.26 -5.23
CA PHE A 164 3.13 -18.61 -4.82
C PHE A 164 1.92 -19.07 -5.62
N LEU A 165 0.90 -18.23 -5.77
CA LEU A 165 -0.29 -18.55 -6.55
C LEU A 165 0.03 -18.81 -8.03
N ARG A 166 1.09 -18.21 -8.56
CA ARG A 166 1.54 -18.45 -9.94
C ARG A 166 1.88 -19.91 -10.22
N LYS A 167 2.32 -20.67 -9.21
CA LYS A 167 2.61 -22.10 -9.35
C LYS A 167 1.39 -22.92 -9.75
N PHE A 168 0.19 -22.46 -9.41
CA PHE A 168 -1.08 -23.12 -9.71
C PHE A 168 -1.71 -22.64 -11.04
N ALA A 169 -1.07 -21.67 -11.70
CA ALA A 169 -1.57 -21.14 -12.97
C ALA A 169 -1.24 -22.09 -14.12
N THR A 170 -2.11 -23.07 -14.35
CA THR A 170 -1.95 -24.11 -15.39
C THR A 170 -2.33 -23.62 -16.80
N ASN A 171 -3.13 -22.55 -16.91
CA ASN A 171 -3.62 -22.03 -18.18
C ASN A 171 -3.81 -20.50 -18.17
N ASN A 172 -3.96 -19.92 -19.35
CA ASN A 172 -4.18 -18.48 -19.52
C ASN A 172 -5.46 -17.97 -18.85
N ASN A 173 -6.48 -18.83 -18.73
CA ASN A 173 -7.74 -18.43 -18.08
C ASN A 173 -7.55 -18.23 -16.59
N PHE A 174 -6.70 -19.03 -15.92
CA PHE A 174 -6.37 -18.82 -14.53
C PHE A 174 -5.67 -17.46 -14.32
N ILE A 175 -4.72 -17.12 -15.21
CA ILE A 175 -4.01 -15.85 -15.15
C ILE A 175 -4.97 -14.67 -15.29
N LYS A 176 -5.87 -14.73 -16.28
CA LYS A 176 -6.91 -13.71 -16.48
C LYS A 176 -7.81 -13.56 -15.25
N ARG A 177 -8.31 -14.68 -14.71
CA ARG A 177 -9.16 -14.68 -13.51
C ARG A 177 -8.44 -14.07 -12.30
N PHE A 178 -7.16 -14.39 -12.11
CA PHE A 178 -6.37 -13.79 -11.04
C PHE A 178 -6.23 -12.27 -11.22
N ASN A 179 -5.91 -11.81 -12.43
CA ASN A 179 -5.80 -10.38 -12.72
C ASN A 179 -7.14 -9.66 -12.50
N TYR A 180 -8.25 -10.24 -12.93
CA TYR A 180 -9.59 -9.70 -12.66
C TYR A 180 -9.91 -9.68 -11.16
N ALA A 181 -9.53 -10.70 -10.40
CA ALA A 181 -9.74 -10.73 -8.95
C ALA A 181 -8.93 -9.60 -8.26
N MET A 182 -7.69 -9.36 -8.67
CA MET A 182 -6.87 -8.25 -8.13
C MET A 182 -7.43 -6.88 -8.54
N SER A 183 -7.89 -6.74 -9.77
CA SER A 183 -8.56 -5.52 -10.24
C SER A 183 -9.87 -5.27 -9.47
N LEU A 184 -10.71 -6.30 -9.29
CA LEU A 184 -11.92 -6.21 -8.49
C LEU A 184 -11.62 -5.81 -7.04
N LEU A 185 -10.56 -6.35 -6.45
CA LEU A 185 -10.14 -5.97 -5.11
C LEU A 185 -9.80 -4.47 -5.01
N LEU A 186 -9.18 -3.90 -6.06
CA LEU A 186 -8.95 -2.44 -6.12
C LEU A 186 -10.26 -1.65 -6.15
N VAL A 187 -11.24 -2.10 -6.92
CA VAL A 187 -12.57 -1.46 -6.99
C VAL A 187 -13.29 -1.58 -5.63
N VAL A 188 -13.23 -2.72 -4.97
CA VAL A 188 -13.78 -2.90 -3.61
C VAL A 188 -13.09 -1.95 -2.62
N CYS A 189 -11.77 -1.76 -2.73
CA CYS A 189 -11.05 -0.79 -1.90
C CYS A 189 -11.56 0.64 -2.13
N ILE A 190 -11.89 1.02 -3.37
CA ILE A 190 -12.47 2.34 -3.68
C ILE A 190 -13.81 2.51 -2.94
N ILE A 191 -14.68 1.52 -3.02
CA ILE A 191 -15.97 1.56 -2.30
C ILE A 191 -15.75 1.76 -0.80
N GLY A 192 -14.80 1.02 -0.22
CA GLY A 192 -14.44 1.14 1.20
C GLY A 192 -13.87 2.50 1.63
N PHE A 193 -13.54 3.41 0.69
CA PHE A 193 -13.13 4.77 1.03
C PHE A 193 -14.31 5.72 1.23
N TYR A 194 -15.52 5.32 0.83
CA TYR A 194 -16.73 6.15 0.85
C TYR A 194 -17.82 5.61 1.81
N ILE A 195 -17.57 4.48 2.46
CA ILE A 195 -18.40 3.91 3.53
C ILE A 195 -17.76 4.21 4.89
#